data_252387f45d7d9bca76844fbbc54a2dce
#
_entry.id   252387f45d7d9bca76844fbbc54a2dce
#
_cell.length_a   1.000
_cell.length_b   1.000
_cell.length_c   1.000
_cell.angle_alpha   90.00
_cell.angle_beta   90.00
_cell.angle_gamma   90.00
#
_symmetry.space_group_name_H-M   'P 1'
#
loop_
_entity.id
_entity.type
_entity.pdbx_description
1 polymer ?
#
loop_
_entity_poly.entity_id
_entity_poly.type
_entity_poly.pdbx_seq_one_letter_code
_entity_poly.pdbx_strand_id
1 'polypeptide(L)'
;MDVLIAGNWKMNLGPSQAVGFIENLVGRLPELPFVKVAVFPPFISIPAVAHSARGHPIHIGAQNCHYMDKGAYTGEISPYMLVEYCEYVILGHSERRSYFGETDDLISQKVRAALDAGLKVILCVGETKEQREGGVSWKVVEGQLFDSLLTAAPNPDPNRIVIAYEPVWAIGTGVTATRESALDMANNIKQKLGSSFSVLYGGSVNSRNCSEFIEPGIIDGLLVGGASVNLDEFIGIINAAVGISFRRALNKNE
;
A
#
# COMPACT_ATOMS: atom_id res chain seq x y z
N MET A 1 -14.89 -6.78 -4.54
CA MET A 1 -13.72 -5.91 -4.39
C MET A 1 -12.52 -6.72 -4.86
N ASP A 2 -11.66 -6.16 -5.70
CA ASP A 2 -10.47 -6.85 -6.20
C ASP A 2 -9.40 -6.89 -5.10
N VAL A 3 -8.59 -7.94 -5.09
CA VAL A 3 -7.41 -8.01 -4.19
C VAL A 3 -6.29 -7.13 -4.76
N LEU A 4 -5.73 -6.23 -3.94
CA LEU A 4 -4.62 -5.37 -4.35
C LEU A 4 -3.28 -5.90 -3.82
N ILE A 5 -2.35 -6.19 -4.73
CA ILE A 5 -0.96 -6.50 -4.40
C ILE A 5 -0.09 -5.30 -4.73
N ALA A 6 0.31 -4.56 -3.70
CA ALA A 6 1.07 -3.32 -3.78
C ALA A 6 2.54 -3.56 -3.40
N GLY A 7 3.46 -3.46 -4.35
CA GLY A 7 4.89 -3.66 -4.15
C GLY A 7 5.60 -2.34 -3.82
N ASN A 8 5.86 -2.07 -2.56
CA ASN A 8 6.68 -0.94 -2.11
C ASN A 8 8.17 -1.29 -2.22
N TRP A 9 8.83 -0.79 -3.26
CA TRP A 9 10.24 -1.08 -3.50
C TRP A 9 11.19 -0.37 -2.54
N LYS A 10 10.68 0.59 -1.78
CA LYS A 10 11.49 1.41 -0.88
C LYS A 10 12.67 2.04 -1.65
N MET A 11 13.85 2.11 -1.06
CA MET A 11 15.05 2.67 -1.70
C MET A 11 15.84 1.56 -2.45
N ASN A 12 15.17 0.89 -3.42
CA ASN A 12 15.77 -0.15 -4.25
C ASN A 12 15.43 0.06 -5.72
N LEU A 13 16.20 -0.55 -6.61
CA LEU A 13 16.02 -0.58 -8.06
C LEU A 13 16.13 0.82 -8.70
N GLY A 14 17.34 1.22 -9.01
CA GLY A 14 17.60 2.40 -9.87
C GLY A 14 17.00 2.21 -11.28
N PRO A 15 16.92 3.26 -12.11
CA PRO A 15 16.11 3.26 -13.35
C PRO A 15 16.36 2.06 -14.27
N SER A 16 17.61 1.70 -14.55
CA SER A 16 17.93 0.56 -15.43
C SER A 16 17.49 -0.80 -14.85
N GLN A 17 17.70 -0.98 -13.53
CA GLN A 17 17.26 -2.20 -12.84
C GLN A 17 15.73 -2.28 -12.78
N ALA A 18 15.07 -1.16 -12.55
CA ALA A 18 13.62 -1.04 -12.49
C ALA A 18 12.96 -1.41 -13.82
N VAL A 19 13.50 -0.94 -14.95
CA VAL A 19 13.04 -1.30 -16.29
C VAL A 19 13.15 -2.82 -16.49
N GLY A 20 14.34 -3.41 -16.26
CA GLY A 20 14.53 -4.85 -16.41
C GLY A 20 13.62 -5.67 -15.49
N PHE A 21 13.35 -5.18 -14.27
CA PHE A 21 12.39 -5.83 -13.37
C PHE A 21 10.98 -5.83 -13.95
N ILE A 22 10.49 -4.69 -14.46
CA ILE A 22 9.14 -4.58 -15.04
C ILE A 22 9.00 -5.43 -16.29
N GLU A 23 9.98 -5.43 -17.21
CA GLU A 23 9.95 -6.25 -18.41
C GLU A 23 9.84 -7.75 -18.06
N ASN A 24 10.62 -8.21 -17.09
CA ASN A 24 10.54 -9.58 -16.61
C ASN A 24 9.24 -9.88 -15.85
N LEU A 25 8.73 -8.92 -15.07
CA LEU A 25 7.44 -9.06 -14.38
C LEU A 25 6.32 -9.23 -15.40
N VAL A 26 6.23 -8.34 -16.39
CA VAL A 26 5.22 -8.39 -17.47
C VAL A 26 5.26 -9.73 -18.21
N GLY A 27 6.46 -10.23 -18.55
CA GLY A 27 6.60 -11.50 -19.25
C GLY A 27 6.18 -12.73 -18.45
N ARG A 28 5.94 -12.57 -17.15
CA ARG A 28 5.62 -13.68 -16.22
C ARG A 28 4.31 -13.47 -15.45
N LEU A 29 3.60 -12.35 -15.67
CA LEU A 29 2.32 -12.13 -15.02
C LEU A 29 1.30 -13.17 -15.45
N PRO A 30 0.56 -13.79 -14.50
CA PRO A 30 -0.62 -14.57 -14.85
C PRO A 30 -1.75 -13.67 -15.33
N GLU A 31 -2.84 -14.25 -15.84
CA GLU A 31 -4.10 -13.52 -15.91
C GLU A 31 -4.51 -13.06 -14.51
N LEU A 32 -5.04 -11.85 -14.40
CA LEU A 32 -5.33 -11.19 -13.12
C LEU A 32 -6.85 -11.03 -12.85
N PRO A 33 -7.65 -12.11 -12.90
CA PRO A 33 -9.07 -12.02 -12.57
C PRO A 33 -9.21 -11.62 -11.10
N PHE A 34 -9.89 -10.49 -10.84
CA PHE A 34 -10.15 -9.97 -9.49
C PHE A 34 -8.90 -9.61 -8.67
N VAL A 35 -7.76 -9.40 -9.33
CA VAL A 35 -6.49 -8.97 -8.71
C VAL A 35 -5.97 -7.73 -9.42
N LYS A 36 -5.50 -6.76 -8.64
CA LYS A 36 -4.76 -5.59 -9.12
C LYS A 36 -3.32 -5.67 -8.63
N VAL A 37 -2.39 -5.36 -9.50
CA VAL A 37 -0.96 -5.29 -9.17
C VAL A 37 -0.51 -3.84 -9.30
N ALA A 38 0.09 -3.30 -8.24
CA ALA A 38 0.69 -1.97 -8.25
C ALA A 38 2.15 -2.04 -7.79
N VAL A 39 3.02 -1.23 -8.38
CA VAL A 39 4.42 -1.10 -7.97
C VAL A 39 4.73 0.35 -7.62
N PHE A 40 5.54 0.54 -6.58
CA PHE A 40 5.92 1.83 -6.03
C PHE A 40 7.44 1.98 -6.06
N PRO A 41 8.01 2.38 -7.22
CA PRO A 41 9.45 2.58 -7.37
C PRO A 41 9.91 3.88 -6.69
N PRO A 42 11.23 4.06 -6.44
CA PRO A 42 11.80 5.36 -6.11
C PRO A 42 11.47 6.42 -7.17
N PHE A 43 11.34 7.69 -6.78
CA PHE A 43 10.96 8.78 -7.68
C PHE A 43 11.75 8.81 -8.99
N ILE A 44 13.07 8.61 -8.90
CA ILE A 44 13.97 8.63 -10.07
C ILE A 44 13.64 7.51 -11.10
N SER A 45 12.98 6.44 -10.67
CA SER A 45 12.63 5.29 -11.54
C SER A 45 11.20 5.36 -12.08
N ILE A 46 10.33 6.24 -11.53
CA ILE A 46 8.91 6.30 -11.89
C ILE A 46 8.68 6.50 -13.40
N PRO A 47 9.29 7.50 -14.09
CA PRO A 47 9.01 7.71 -15.50
C PRO A 47 9.42 6.51 -16.37
N ALA A 48 10.55 5.88 -16.07
CA ALA A 48 11.04 4.73 -16.81
C ALA A 48 10.14 3.49 -16.59
N VAL A 49 9.75 3.24 -15.35
CA VAL A 49 8.82 2.16 -14.97
C VAL A 49 7.45 2.36 -15.62
N ALA A 50 6.91 3.58 -15.57
CA ALA A 50 5.61 3.89 -16.18
C ALA A 50 5.64 3.70 -17.71
N HIS A 51 6.77 4.01 -18.37
CA HIS A 51 6.94 3.77 -19.79
C HIS A 51 6.97 2.26 -20.10
N SER A 52 7.74 1.46 -19.36
CA SER A 52 7.87 0.02 -19.58
C SER A 52 6.60 -0.77 -19.22
N ALA A 53 5.80 -0.27 -18.27
CA ALA A 53 4.53 -0.90 -17.88
C ALA A 53 3.35 -0.52 -18.79
N ARG A 54 3.55 0.39 -19.76
CA ARG A 54 2.45 0.89 -20.61
C ARG A 54 1.79 -0.24 -21.41
N GLY A 55 0.46 -0.31 -21.33
CA GLY A 55 -0.32 -1.35 -22.01
C GLY A 55 -0.39 -2.68 -21.24
N HIS A 56 0.19 -2.76 -20.06
CA HIS A 56 0.14 -3.94 -19.20
C HIS A 56 -0.67 -3.67 -17.93
N PRO A 57 -1.26 -4.70 -17.29
CA PRO A 57 -2.14 -4.53 -16.13
C PRO A 57 -1.32 -4.31 -14.82
N ILE A 58 -0.40 -3.34 -14.86
CA ILE A 58 0.41 -2.93 -13.72
C ILE A 58 0.15 -1.46 -13.46
N HIS A 59 -0.34 -1.16 -12.26
CA HIS A 59 -0.52 0.21 -11.79
C HIS A 59 0.80 0.73 -11.22
N ILE A 60 1.05 2.02 -11.41
CA ILE A 60 2.24 2.69 -10.89
C ILE A 60 1.83 3.63 -9.76
N GLY A 61 2.61 3.66 -8.70
CA GLY A 61 2.43 4.60 -7.61
C GLY A 61 3.75 5.20 -7.13
N ALA A 62 3.64 6.26 -6.34
CA ALA A 62 4.75 6.90 -5.67
C ALA A 62 4.84 6.52 -4.19
N GLN A 63 6.04 6.54 -3.61
CA GLN A 63 6.28 6.18 -2.21
C GLN A 63 6.01 7.33 -1.22
N ASN A 64 5.79 8.54 -1.72
CA ASN A 64 5.51 9.77 -0.97
C ASN A 64 5.11 10.89 -1.94
N CYS A 65 4.63 12.01 -1.42
CA CYS A 65 4.57 13.30 -2.12
C CYS A 65 4.69 14.45 -1.11
N HIS A 66 4.93 15.66 -1.61
CA HIS A 66 4.78 16.89 -0.83
C HIS A 66 3.29 17.30 -0.77
N TYR A 67 2.94 18.21 0.13
CA TYR A 67 1.55 18.72 0.25
C TYR A 67 1.29 19.98 -0.59
N MET A 68 2.32 20.62 -1.12
CA MET A 68 2.17 21.80 -2.00
C MET A 68 2.18 21.39 -3.46
N ASP A 69 1.43 22.13 -4.27
CA ASP A 69 1.34 21.92 -5.72
C ASP A 69 2.63 22.30 -6.46
N LYS A 70 3.29 23.38 -6.02
CA LYS A 70 4.54 23.91 -6.58
C LYS A 70 5.18 24.91 -5.61
N GLY A 71 6.41 25.31 -5.87
CA GLY A 71 7.04 26.42 -5.15
C GLY A 71 8.48 26.16 -4.72
N ALA A 72 8.95 26.92 -3.72
CA ALA A 72 10.32 26.89 -3.21
C ALA A 72 10.52 25.76 -2.20
N TYR A 73 10.41 24.54 -2.67
CA TYR A 73 10.54 23.30 -1.89
C TYR A 73 11.58 22.39 -2.55
N THR A 74 12.84 22.83 -2.52
CA THR A 74 13.95 22.15 -3.20
C THR A 74 14.06 20.68 -2.78
N GLY A 75 13.98 19.77 -3.76
CA GLY A 75 14.07 18.32 -3.55
C GLY A 75 12.74 17.63 -3.37
N GLU A 76 11.62 18.34 -3.17
CA GLU A 76 10.28 17.77 -3.01
C GLU A 76 9.60 17.47 -4.36
N ILE A 77 8.69 16.52 -4.33
CA ILE A 77 7.88 16.11 -5.48
C ILE A 77 6.41 16.41 -5.20
N SER A 78 5.81 17.24 -6.07
CA SER A 78 4.40 17.61 -6.00
C SER A 78 3.50 16.42 -6.40
N PRO A 79 2.31 16.26 -5.79
CA PRO A 79 1.33 15.29 -6.27
C PRO A 79 0.87 15.56 -7.72
N TYR A 80 0.86 16.83 -8.15
CA TYR A 80 0.53 17.20 -9.54
C TYR A 80 1.59 16.79 -10.56
N MET A 81 2.86 16.61 -10.16
CA MET A 81 3.89 16.00 -11.01
C MET A 81 3.72 14.49 -11.11
N LEU A 82 3.19 13.87 -10.05
CA LEU A 82 3.04 12.42 -9.98
C LEU A 82 1.88 11.89 -10.82
N VAL A 83 0.78 12.62 -10.97
CA VAL A 83 -0.39 12.16 -11.74
C VAL A 83 -0.10 11.94 -13.23
N GLU A 84 1.01 12.46 -13.76
CA GLU A 84 1.46 12.17 -15.12
C GLU A 84 1.88 10.70 -15.31
N TYR A 85 2.28 10.04 -14.22
CA TYR A 85 2.86 8.69 -14.24
C TYR A 85 2.19 7.72 -13.27
N CYS A 86 1.60 8.24 -12.19
CA CYS A 86 1.14 7.46 -11.05
C CYS A 86 -0.39 7.52 -10.90
N GLU A 87 -0.97 6.39 -10.55
CA GLU A 87 -2.37 6.30 -10.09
C GLU A 87 -2.48 6.38 -8.57
N TYR A 88 -1.45 5.88 -7.86
CA TYR A 88 -1.42 5.76 -6.41
C TYR A 88 -0.29 6.56 -5.78
N VAL A 89 -0.44 6.85 -4.48
CA VAL A 89 0.66 7.30 -3.61
C VAL A 89 0.54 6.64 -2.25
N ILE A 90 1.68 6.18 -1.69
CA ILE A 90 1.79 5.72 -0.30
C ILE A 90 2.06 6.93 0.58
N LEU A 91 1.27 7.12 1.64
CA LEU A 91 1.44 8.20 2.61
C LEU A 91 1.43 7.65 4.03
N GLY A 92 2.20 8.27 4.93
CA GLY A 92 2.27 7.90 6.34
C GLY A 92 2.95 6.57 6.63
N HIS A 93 3.76 6.03 5.68
CA HIS A 93 4.51 4.80 5.89
C HIS A 93 5.35 4.88 7.18
N SER A 94 5.41 3.80 7.94
CA SER A 94 6.08 3.73 9.25
C SER A 94 7.52 4.24 9.25
N GLU A 95 8.30 3.96 8.19
CA GLU A 95 9.66 4.48 8.04
C GLU A 95 9.69 6.01 7.95
N ARG A 96 8.69 6.63 7.31
CA ARG A 96 8.63 8.09 7.19
C ARG A 96 8.22 8.75 8.50
N ARG A 97 7.31 8.13 9.24
CA ARG A 97 6.97 8.55 10.60
C ARG A 97 8.19 8.48 11.52
N SER A 98 8.93 7.37 11.48
CA SER A 98 10.03 7.10 12.40
C SER A 98 11.33 7.85 12.04
N TYR A 99 11.72 7.85 10.77
CA TYR A 99 13.05 8.36 10.35
C TYR A 99 12.99 9.79 9.85
N PHE A 100 11.85 10.23 9.33
CA PHE A 100 11.69 11.57 8.74
C PHE A 100 10.73 12.47 9.54
N GLY A 101 10.23 12.00 10.69
CA GLY A 101 9.42 12.79 11.60
C GLY A 101 8.06 13.22 11.03
N GLU A 102 7.49 12.46 10.08
CA GLU A 102 6.16 12.77 9.53
C GLU A 102 5.09 12.60 10.61
N THR A 103 4.45 13.70 10.97
CA THR A 103 3.32 13.75 11.91
C THR A 103 2.00 13.48 11.19
N ASP A 104 0.95 13.13 11.94
CA ASP A 104 -0.39 12.93 11.37
C ASP A 104 -0.93 14.21 10.72
N ASP A 105 -0.63 15.39 11.26
CA ASP A 105 -0.97 16.67 10.65
C ASP A 105 -0.30 16.87 9.28
N LEU A 106 1.00 16.59 9.17
CA LEU A 106 1.71 16.64 7.88
C LEU A 106 1.15 15.62 6.89
N ILE A 107 0.84 14.41 7.35
CA ILE A 107 0.25 13.35 6.52
C ILE A 107 -1.15 13.76 6.05
N SER A 108 -1.96 14.38 6.91
CA SER A 108 -3.28 14.93 6.56
C SER A 108 -3.19 15.92 5.40
N GLN A 109 -2.22 16.85 5.46
CA GLN A 109 -2.01 17.82 4.37
C GLN A 109 -1.62 17.11 3.06
N LYS A 110 -0.75 16.08 3.13
CA LYS A 110 -0.37 15.28 1.96
C LYS A 110 -1.54 14.47 1.39
N VAL A 111 -2.37 13.87 2.25
CA VAL A 111 -3.58 13.14 1.84
C VAL A 111 -4.52 14.04 1.07
N ARG A 112 -4.81 15.25 1.60
CA ARG A 112 -5.65 16.24 0.91
C ARG A 112 -5.07 16.58 -0.46
N ALA A 113 -3.80 16.99 -0.51
CA ALA A 113 -3.15 17.40 -1.76
C ALA A 113 -3.11 16.27 -2.81
N ALA A 114 -2.87 15.02 -2.39
CA ALA A 114 -2.88 13.87 -3.28
C ALA A 114 -4.28 13.60 -3.85
N LEU A 115 -5.32 13.68 -3.01
CA LEU A 115 -6.70 13.53 -3.44
C LEU A 115 -7.13 14.66 -4.38
N ASP A 116 -6.77 15.91 -4.07
CA ASP A 116 -7.08 17.08 -4.92
C ASP A 116 -6.39 16.97 -6.29
N ALA A 117 -5.17 16.45 -6.34
CA ALA A 117 -4.44 16.20 -7.58
C ALA A 117 -5.00 15.03 -8.42
N GLY A 118 -5.84 14.17 -7.85
CA GLY A 118 -6.44 13.03 -8.57
C GLY A 118 -5.83 11.67 -8.26
N LEU A 119 -4.80 11.59 -7.40
CA LEU A 119 -4.20 10.32 -6.97
C LEU A 119 -5.14 9.52 -6.05
N LYS A 120 -4.97 8.20 -6.07
CA LYS A 120 -5.47 7.31 -5.03
C LYS A 120 -4.43 7.19 -3.92
N VAL A 121 -4.88 7.20 -2.69
CA VAL A 121 -3.99 7.17 -1.51
C VAL A 121 -3.99 5.78 -0.89
N ILE A 122 -2.80 5.22 -0.64
CA ILE A 122 -2.59 4.13 0.31
C ILE A 122 -2.07 4.77 1.59
N LEU A 123 -2.96 4.91 2.58
CA LEU A 123 -2.60 5.47 3.88
C LEU A 123 -2.11 4.37 4.80
N CYS A 124 -0.87 4.48 5.26
CA CYS A 124 -0.26 3.57 6.22
C CYS A 124 -0.58 4.00 7.66
N VAL A 125 -1.08 3.06 8.44
CA VAL A 125 -1.36 3.21 9.87
C VAL A 125 -0.86 1.98 10.63
N GLY A 126 -0.45 2.17 11.88
CA GLY A 126 -0.01 1.05 12.70
C GLY A 126 0.72 1.48 13.98
N GLU A 127 0.76 0.57 14.92
CA GLU A 127 1.34 0.78 16.24
C GLU A 127 2.77 0.26 16.32
N THR A 128 3.56 0.86 17.22
CA THR A 128 4.89 0.37 17.62
C THR A 128 4.78 -0.82 18.58
N LYS A 129 5.94 -1.44 18.85
CA LYS A 129 6.03 -2.54 19.81
C LYS A 129 5.61 -2.12 21.22
N GLU A 130 6.08 -0.97 21.65
CA GLU A 130 5.77 -0.40 22.96
C GLU A 130 4.28 -0.09 23.12
N GLN A 131 3.66 0.44 22.07
CA GLN A 131 2.22 0.74 22.06
C GLN A 131 1.39 -0.54 22.12
N ARG A 132 1.84 -1.60 21.41
CA ARG A 132 1.21 -2.92 21.47
C ARG A 132 1.32 -3.55 22.84
N GLU A 133 2.51 -3.57 23.43
CA GLU A 133 2.74 -4.10 24.78
C GLU A 133 1.98 -3.30 25.85
N GLY A 134 1.77 -2.01 25.61
CA GLY A 134 0.93 -1.14 26.44
C GLY A 134 -0.59 -1.32 26.23
N GLY A 135 -1.03 -2.20 25.32
CA GLY A 135 -2.45 -2.49 25.08
C GLY A 135 -3.22 -1.35 24.41
N VAL A 136 -2.54 -0.43 23.72
CA VAL A 136 -3.14 0.77 23.11
C VAL A 136 -3.17 0.73 21.59
N SER A 137 -2.92 -0.42 20.95
CA SER A 137 -2.82 -0.58 19.49
C SER A 137 -3.99 0.06 18.73
N TRP A 138 -5.23 -0.26 19.10
CA TRP A 138 -6.39 0.31 18.44
C TRP A 138 -6.49 1.82 18.62
N LYS A 139 -6.27 2.31 19.84
CA LYS A 139 -6.30 3.75 20.12
C LYS A 139 -5.32 4.53 19.24
N VAL A 140 -4.14 3.97 18.99
CA VAL A 140 -3.11 4.56 18.12
C VAL A 140 -3.60 4.58 16.67
N VAL A 141 -4.05 3.43 16.16
CA VAL A 141 -4.53 3.32 14.77
C VAL A 141 -5.77 4.20 14.54
N GLU A 142 -6.72 4.22 15.48
CA GLU A 142 -7.91 5.09 15.40
C GLU A 142 -7.52 6.57 15.39
N GLY A 143 -6.55 6.98 16.21
CA GLY A 143 -6.00 8.34 16.21
C GLY A 143 -5.38 8.70 14.86
N GLN A 144 -4.52 7.85 14.32
CA GLN A 144 -3.91 8.04 12.99
C GLN A 144 -4.96 8.13 11.87
N LEU A 145 -6.02 7.30 11.91
CA LEU A 145 -7.13 7.40 10.94
C LEU A 145 -7.88 8.72 11.07
N PHE A 146 -8.12 9.18 12.29
CA PHE A 146 -8.80 10.44 12.53
C PHE A 146 -7.94 11.63 12.08
N ASP A 147 -6.72 11.72 12.58
CA ASP A 147 -5.86 12.89 12.39
C ASP A 147 -5.30 12.97 10.95
N SER A 148 -4.90 11.82 10.36
CA SER A 148 -4.33 11.82 9.00
C SER A 148 -5.39 11.78 7.88
N LEU A 149 -6.52 11.05 8.07
CA LEU A 149 -7.50 10.85 7.01
C LEU A 149 -8.76 11.68 7.19
N LEU A 150 -9.46 11.52 8.32
CA LEU A 150 -10.78 12.16 8.48
C LEU A 150 -10.67 13.68 8.60
N THR A 151 -9.54 14.19 9.09
CA THR A 151 -9.21 15.62 9.05
C THR A 151 -8.98 16.11 7.62
N ALA A 152 -8.29 15.33 6.79
CA ALA A 152 -8.04 15.67 5.39
C ALA A 152 -9.31 15.55 4.53
N ALA A 153 -10.08 14.49 4.74
CA ALA A 153 -11.28 14.15 3.99
C ALA A 153 -12.37 13.65 4.97
N PRO A 154 -13.26 14.52 5.47
CA PRO A 154 -14.28 14.11 6.44
C PRO A 154 -15.27 13.06 5.93
N ASN A 155 -15.47 13.01 4.61
CA ASN A 155 -16.28 12.00 3.92
C ASN A 155 -15.41 11.32 2.84
N PRO A 156 -14.50 10.41 3.24
CA PRO A 156 -13.54 9.85 2.32
C PRO A 156 -14.20 8.88 1.33
N ASP A 157 -13.83 8.98 0.04
CA ASP A 157 -14.30 8.05 -0.99
C ASP A 157 -13.52 6.72 -0.91
N PRO A 158 -14.19 5.59 -0.64
CA PRO A 158 -13.55 4.28 -0.55
C PRO A 158 -12.90 3.81 -1.87
N ASN A 159 -13.29 4.40 -3.02
CA ASN A 159 -12.66 4.09 -4.30
C ASN A 159 -11.32 4.77 -4.50
N ARG A 160 -11.02 5.78 -3.68
CA ARG A 160 -9.81 6.59 -3.77
C ARG A 160 -8.84 6.39 -2.61
N ILE A 161 -9.26 5.67 -1.58
CA ILE A 161 -8.49 5.49 -0.34
C ILE A 161 -8.43 4.01 -0.01
N VAL A 162 -7.21 3.55 0.23
CA VAL A 162 -6.87 2.21 0.72
C VAL A 162 -6.12 2.39 2.03
N ILE A 163 -6.42 1.61 3.04
CA ILE A 163 -5.71 1.64 4.32
C ILE A 163 -4.72 0.47 4.35
N ALA A 164 -3.45 0.76 4.61
CA ALA A 164 -2.45 -0.28 4.85
C ALA A 164 -2.16 -0.36 6.36
N TYR A 165 -2.56 -1.46 6.98
CA TYR A 165 -2.21 -1.72 8.36
C TYR A 165 -0.78 -2.27 8.46
N GLU A 166 0.08 -1.52 9.10
CA GLU A 166 1.48 -1.81 9.32
C GLU A 166 1.75 -2.08 10.81
N PRO A 167 1.74 -3.35 11.30
CA PRO A 167 2.27 -3.65 12.63
C PRO A 167 3.77 -3.34 12.63
N VAL A 168 4.17 -2.13 13.10
CA VAL A 168 5.54 -1.59 12.93
C VAL A 168 6.59 -2.54 13.51
N TRP A 169 6.26 -3.22 14.59
CA TRP A 169 7.07 -4.23 15.25
C TRP A 169 7.32 -5.50 14.41
N ALA A 170 6.53 -5.71 13.35
CA ALA A 170 6.63 -6.84 12.43
C ALA A 170 7.24 -6.47 11.08
N ILE A 171 7.65 -5.20 10.86
CA ILE A 171 8.22 -4.74 9.59
C ILE A 171 9.74 -4.94 9.60
N GLY A 172 10.26 -5.74 8.65
CA GLY A 172 11.70 -5.94 8.48
C GLY A 172 12.41 -6.70 9.61
N THR A 173 11.70 -7.18 10.62
CA THR A 173 12.26 -7.89 11.78
C THR A 173 12.29 -9.41 11.58
N GLY A 174 11.63 -9.93 10.54
CA GLY A 174 11.40 -11.36 10.38
C GLY A 174 10.29 -11.93 11.28
N VAL A 175 9.78 -11.14 12.21
CA VAL A 175 8.59 -11.48 13.01
C VAL A 175 7.35 -11.12 12.22
N THR A 176 6.37 -12.01 12.18
CA THR A 176 5.06 -11.73 11.56
C THR A 176 4.01 -11.52 12.65
N ALA A 177 3.05 -10.66 12.41
CA ALA A 177 1.83 -10.65 13.22
C ALA A 177 1.12 -11.99 13.06
N THR A 178 0.33 -12.41 14.05
CA THR A 178 -0.56 -13.54 13.84
C THR A 178 -1.69 -13.13 12.89
N ARG A 179 -2.21 -14.11 12.14
CA ARG A 179 -3.36 -13.90 11.26
C ARG A 179 -4.53 -13.28 12.00
N GLU A 180 -4.86 -13.79 13.19
CA GLU A 180 -5.96 -13.31 14.01
C GLU A 180 -5.78 -11.83 14.37
N SER A 181 -4.58 -11.44 14.83
CA SER A 181 -4.28 -10.05 15.17
C SER A 181 -4.41 -9.11 13.97
N ALA A 182 -4.01 -9.55 12.78
CA ALA A 182 -4.15 -8.76 11.56
C ALA A 182 -5.63 -8.61 11.14
N LEU A 183 -6.41 -9.69 11.23
CA LEU A 183 -7.84 -9.67 10.94
C LEU A 183 -8.62 -8.80 11.92
N ASP A 184 -8.31 -8.88 13.22
CA ASP A 184 -8.96 -8.07 14.26
C ASP A 184 -8.75 -6.57 14.00
N MET A 185 -7.51 -6.17 13.71
CA MET A 185 -7.21 -4.77 13.39
C MET A 185 -7.90 -4.31 12.10
N ALA A 186 -7.89 -5.13 11.04
CA ALA A 186 -8.58 -4.83 9.80
C ALA A 186 -10.09 -4.68 9.98
N ASN A 187 -10.70 -5.53 10.81
CA ASN A 187 -12.12 -5.42 11.17
C ASN A 187 -12.41 -4.12 11.91
N ASN A 188 -11.57 -3.73 12.89
CA ASN A 188 -11.72 -2.47 13.62
C ASN A 188 -11.63 -1.27 12.67
N ILE A 189 -10.67 -1.28 11.71
CA ILE A 189 -10.55 -0.24 10.68
C ILE A 189 -11.83 -0.16 9.84
N LYS A 190 -12.35 -1.29 9.38
CA LYS A 190 -13.59 -1.34 8.59
C LYS A 190 -14.84 -0.94 9.39
N GLN A 191 -14.90 -1.27 10.67
CA GLN A 191 -15.98 -0.79 11.55
C GLN A 191 -15.95 0.74 11.70
N LYS A 192 -14.76 1.34 11.75
CA LYS A 192 -14.58 2.80 11.88
C LYS A 192 -14.90 3.55 10.60
N LEU A 193 -14.42 3.06 9.45
CA LEU A 193 -14.52 3.77 8.16
C LEU A 193 -15.69 3.31 7.29
N GLY A 194 -16.13 2.07 7.45
CA GLY A 194 -17.12 1.40 6.61
C GLY A 194 -16.53 0.19 5.87
N SER A 195 -17.34 -0.82 5.63
CA SER A 195 -16.94 -2.09 4.99
C SER A 195 -16.52 -1.95 3.52
N SER A 196 -16.83 -0.82 2.89
CA SER A 196 -16.42 -0.51 1.51
C SER A 196 -14.96 -0.09 1.35
N PHE A 197 -14.27 0.24 2.45
CA PHE A 197 -12.85 0.56 2.39
C PHE A 197 -12.00 -0.69 2.24
N SER A 198 -11.02 -0.65 1.32
CA SER A 198 -10.00 -1.70 1.21
C SER A 198 -8.98 -1.57 2.32
N VAL A 199 -8.66 -2.70 2.96
CA VAL A 199 -7.58 -2.79 3.95
C VAL A 199 -6.52 -3.75 3.43
N LEU A 200 -5.27 -3.31 3.43
CA LEU A 200 -4.09 -4.12 3.11
C LEU A 200 -3.36 -4.48 4.40
N TYR A 201 -2.74 -5.65 4.41
CA TYR A 201 -1.75 -5.99 5.43
C TYR A 201 -0.35 -5.60 4.95
N GLY A 202 0.37 -4.82 5.77
CA GLY A 202 1.70 -4.25 5.47
C GLY A 202 2.84 -4.78 6.35
N GLY A 203 2.66 -5.92 7.01
CA GLY A 203 3.73 -6.58 7.76
C GLY A 203 4.65 -7.43 6.85
N SER A 204 5.54 -8.21 7.47
CA SER A 204 6.48 -9.07 6.73
C SER A 204 5.75 -10.20 6.01
N VAL A 205 5.71 -10.14 4.68
CA VAL A 205 5.13 -11.18 3.83
C VAL A 205 6.11 -11.64 2.75
N ASN A 206 5.97 -12.90 2.36
CA ASN A 206 6.68 -13.55 1.25
C ASN A 206 5.74 -14.53 0.54
N SER A 207 6.21 -15.21 -0.51
CA SER A 207 5.41 -16.13 -1.31
C SER A 207 4.85 -17.33 -0.51
N ARG A 208 5.45 -17.69 0.62
CA ARG A 208 5.04 -18.85 1.44
C ARG A 208 3.95 -18.52 2.46
N ASN A 209 3.93 -17.29 3.00
CA ASN A 209 2.97 -16.91 4.07
C ASN A 209 1.89 -15.92 3.62
N CYS A 210 2.00 -15.31 2.43
CA CYS A 210 1.10 -14.26 1.96
C CYS A 210 -0.37 -14.69 1.96
N SER A 211 -0.66 -15.97 1.65
CA SER A 211 -2.03 -16.49 1.61
C SER A 211 -2.73 -16.51 2.97
N GLU A 212 -1.99 -16.50 4.08
CA GLU A 212 -2.53 -16.46 5.43
C GLU A 212 -3.19 -15.11 5.74
N PHE A 213 -2.72 -14.02 5.09
CA PHE A 213 -3.17 -12.66 5.36
C PHE A 213 -4.18 -12.13 4.34
N ILE A 214 -4.44 -12.83 3.24
CA ILE A 214 -5.45 -12.41 2.26
C ILE A 214 -6.79 -13.04 2.63
N GLU A 215 -7.70 -12.19 3.14
CA GLU A 215 -9.10 -12.56 3.47
C GLU A 215 -10.02 -11.50 2.85
N PRO A 216 -10.37 -11.64 1.54
CA PRO A 216 -11.10 -10.60 0.83
C PRO A 216 -12.43 -10.25 1.49
N GLY A 217 -12.63 -8.96 1.76
CA GLY A 217 -13.76 -8.43 2.57
C GLY A 217 -13.32 -8.01 3.97
N ILE A 218 -12.17 -8.50 4.47
CA ILE A 218 -11.53 -8.07 5.72
C ILE A 218 -10.15 -7.50 5.40
N ILE A 219 -9.23 -8.31 4.87
CA ILE A 219 -7.93 -7.88 4.34
C ILE A 219 -7.97 -8.10 2.82
N ASP A 220 -8.07 -7.01 2.08
CA ASP A 220 -8.31 -6.97 0.64
C ASP A 220 -7.02 -6.95 -0.18
N GLY A 221 -5.89 -7.28 0.43
CA GLY A 221 -4.60 -7.36 -0.25
C GLY A 221 -3.41 -7.09 0.65
N LEU A 222 -2.27 -6.81 0.03
CA LEU A 222 -0.98 -6.71 0.70
C LEU A 222 -0.20 -5.47 0.26
N LEU A 223 0.47 -4.80 1.21
CA LEU A 223 1.53 -3.84 0.93
C LEU A 223 2.87 -4.54 1.19
N VAL A 224 3.52 -4.97 0.12
CA VAL A 224 4.70 -5.86 0.15
C VAL A 224 5.98 -5.03 0.09
N GLY A 225 6.86 -5.18 1.09
CA GLY A 225 8.17 -4.54 1.10
C GLY A 225 9.24 -5.36 0.36
N GLY A 226 10.24 -5.89 1.08
CA GLY A 226 11.42 -6.54 0.51
C GLY A 226 11.15 -7.67 -0.49
N ALA A 227 10.09 -8.46 -0.31
CA ALA A 227 9.71 -9.50 -1.28
C ALA A 227 9.28 -8.92 -2.63
N SER A 228 8.86 -7.64 -2.70
CA SER A 228 8.43 -7.01 -3.96
C SER A 228 9.57 -6.62 -4.90
N VAL A 229 10.82 -6.63 -4.44
CA VAL A 229 12.01 -6.38 -5.28
C VAL A 229 12.73 -7.68 -5.69
N ASN A 230 12.22 -8.83 -5.25
CA ASN A 230 12.59 -10.15 -5.74
C ASN A 230 11.48 -10.65 -6.68
N LEU A 231 11.81 -10.86 -7.94
CA LEU A 231 10.82 -11.19 -8.97
C LEU A 231 10.08 -12.50 -8.68
N ASP A 232 10.79 -13.54 -8.25
CA ASP A 232 10.18 -14.86 -7.99
C ASP A 232 9.25 -14.80 -6.78
N GLU A 233 9.64 -14.11 -5.71
CA GLU A 233 8.80 -13.87 -4.53
C GLU A 233 7.56 -13.07 -4.90
N PHE A 234 7.71 -11.98 -5.67
CA PHE A 234 6.59 -11.12 -6.02
C PHE A 234 5.59 -11.81 -6.93
N ILE A 235 6.06 -12.56 -7.93
CA ILE A 235 5.21 -13.43 -8.78
C ILE A 235 4.51 -14.50 -7.93
N GLY A 236 5.22 -15.12 -6.98
CA GLY A 236 4.62 -16.10 -6.06
C GLY A 236 3.46 -15.51 -5.24
N ILE A 237 3.63 -14.28 -4.73
CA ILE A 237 2.58 -13.57 -4.01
C ILE A 237 1.38 -13.26 -4.93
N ILE A 238 1.62 -12.78 -6.15
CA ILE A 238 0.57 -12.50 -7.13
C ILE A 238 -0.22 -13.77 -7.47
N ASN A 239 0.48 -14.89 -7.74
CA ASN A 239 -0.18 -16.17 -8.03
C ASN A 239 -1.05 -16.66 -6.87
N ALA A 240 -0.57 -16.52 -5.63
CA ALA A 240 -1.36 -16.86 -4.44
C ALA A 240 -2.65 -16.02 -4.35
N ALA A 241 -2.55 -14.71 -4.60
CA ALA A 241 -3.69 -13.80 -4.61
C ALA A 241 -4.72 -14.17 -5.69
N VAL A 242 -4.26 -14.50 -6.91
CA VAL A 242 -5.12 -14.97 -8.02
C VAL A 242 -5.86 -16.25 -7.62
N GLY A 243 -5.16 -17.23 -7.03
CA GLY A 243 -5.77 -18.48 -6.59
C GLY A 243 -6.83 -18.30 -5.51
N ILE A 244 -6.63 -17.37 -4.56
CA ILE A 244 -7.61 -17.05 -3.50
C ILE A 244 -8.84 -16.36 -4.12
N SER A 245 -8.62 -15.35 -4.96
CA SER A 245 -9.70 -14.57 -5.58
C SER A 245 -10.57 -15.45 -6.48
N PHE A 246 -9.97 -16.37 -7.22
CA PHE A 246 -10.68 -17.30 -8.09
C PHE A 246 -11.56 -18.27 -7.29
N ARG A 247 -11.04 -18.91 -6.23
CA ARG A 247 -11.83 -19.80 -5.35
C ARG A 247 -13.02 -19.07 -4.75
N ARG A 248 -12.83 -17.82 -4.31
CA ARG A 248 -13.93 -17.02 -3.76
C ARG A 248 -15.02 -16.70 -4.79
N ALA A 249 -14.64 -16.45 -6.04
CA ALA A 249 -15.60 -16.17 -7.11
C ALA A 249 -16.46 -17.40 -7.41
N LEU A 250 -15.91 -18.61 -7.37
CA LEU A 250 -16.65 -19.87 -7.54
C LEU A 250 -17.65 -20.08 -6.41
N ASN A 251 -17.25 -19.92 -5.15
CA ASN A 251 -18.12 -20.14 -3.99
C ASN A 251 -19.26 -19.12 -3.83
N LYS A 252 -19.24 -18.00 -4.58
CA LYS A 252 -20.36 -17.03 -4.58
C LYS A 252 -21.43 -17.34 -5.60
N ASN A 253 -21.15 -18.25 -6.52
CA ASN A 253 -22.08 -18.68 -7.58
C ASN A 253 -22.79 -20.01 -7.23
N GLU A 254 -22.48 -20.59 -6.07
CA GLU A 254 -23.21 -21.69 -5.43
C GLU A 254 -24.15 -21.16 -4.35
#